data_bcd5c090996f394cd02f15aad5e35e85
#
_entry.id   bcd5c090996f394cd02f15aad5e35e85
#
_cell.length_a   1.000
_cell.length_b   1.000
_cell.length_c   1.000
_cell.angle_alpha   90.00
_cell.angle_beta   90.00
_cell.angle_gamma   90.00
#
_symmetry.space_group_name_H-M   'P 1'
#
loop_
_entity.id
_entity.type
_entity.pdbx_description
1 polymer ?
#
loop_
_entity_poly.entity_id
_entity_poly.type
_entity_poly.pdbx_seq_one_letter_code
_entity_poly.pdbx_strand_id
1 'polypeptide(L)'
;MSEFETKEEVLKYINDTKDKFIVFKIGTDWCKPCKKIKPFYNEVCTKNDYSSAIFYNLDVDSDDSIMDFMSDYELKKIPHFVIFKNGSKVDSLQTSKDNKLQAFLDKNLGFELTEDF
;
A
#
# COMPACT_ATOMS: atom_id res chain seq x y z
N MET A 1 -1.81 -10.69 -7.91
CA MET A 1 -0.55 -11.38 -7.65
C MET A 1 0.34 -10.53 -6.76
N SER A 2 0.99 -11.14 -5.81
CA SER A 2 1.86 -10.41 -4.90
C SER A 2 3.24 -10.19 -5.52
N GLU A 3 3.78 -9.00 -5.34
CA GLU A 3 5.12 -8.67 -5.81
C GLU A 3 6.20 -9.25 -4.89
N PHE A 4 5.83 -9.53 -3.65
CA PHE A 4 6.74 -10.08 -2.64
C PHE A 4 6.07 -11.28 -2.01
N GLU A 5 6.85 -12.31 -1.69
CA GLU A 5 6.28 -13.53 -1.13
C GLU A 5 6.37 -13.60 0.38
N THR A 6 7.38 -12.98 0.97
CA THR A 6 7.61 -13.09 2.41
C THR A 6 7.79 -11.74 3.06
N LYS A 7 7.57 -11.69 4.38
CA LYS A 7 7.82 -10.52 5.20
C LYS A 7 9.26 -10.03 5.03
N GLU A 8 10.19 -10.96 4.97
CA GLU A 8 11.60 -10.62 4.87
C GLU A 8 11.90 -9.84 3.61
N GLU A 9 11.31 -10.26 2.49
CA GLU A 9 11.47 -9.55 1.23
C GLU A 9 10.88 -8.15 1.29
N VAL A 10 9.70 -8.04 1.91
CA VAL A 10 9.03 -6.75 2.05
C VAL A 10 9.87 -5.79 2.87
N LEU A 11 10.37 -6.24 4.02
CA LEU A 11 11.16 -5.41 4.91
C LEU A 11 12.47 -4.97 4.26
N LYS A 12 13.10 -5.88 3.53
CA LYS A 12 14.33 -5.53 2.82
C LYS A 12 14.08 -4.43 1.81
N TYR A 13 13.00 -4.55 1.06
CA TYR A 13 12.66 -3.54 0.06
C TYR A 13 12.37 -2.20 0.70
N ILE A 14 11.62 -2.20 1.80
CA ILE A 14 11.31 -0.97 2.53
C ILE A 14 12.59 -0.29 3.01
N ASN A 15 13.51 -1.07 3.54
CA ASN A 15 14.76 -0.51 4.09
C ASN A 15 15.72 -0.05 3.01
N ASP A 16 15.71 -0.70 1.85
CA ASP A 16 16.63 -0.38 0.77
C ASP A 16 16.16 0.77 -0.11
N THR A 17 14.88 1.11 -0.04
CA THR A 17 14.31 2.13 -0.93
C THR A 17 14.26 3.47 -0.21
N LYS A 18 14.96 4.46 -0.77
CA LYS A 18 15.07 5.79 -0.15
C LYS A 18 14.38 6.84 -1.01
N ASP A 19 13.82 7.83 -0.33
CA ASP A 19 13.27 9.04 -0.93
C ASP A 19 12.08 8.81 -1.84
N LYS A 20 11.40 7.67 -1.68
CA LYS A 20 10.16 7.38 -2.38
C LYS A 20 9.14 6.85 -1.41
N PHE A 21 7.89 7.19 -1.66
CA PHE A 21 6.78 6.57 -0.93
C PHE A 21 6.54 5.18 -1.49
N ILE A 22 6.36 4.21 -0.61
CA ILE A 22 6.02 2.85 -1.01
C ILE A 22 4.62 2.56 -0.50
N VAL A 23 3.72 2.23 -1.41
CA VAL A 23 2.33 1.93 -1.07
C VAL A 23 2.08 0.45 -1.28
N PHE A 24 1.58 -0.22 -0.26
CA PHE A 24 1.17 -1.61 -0.36
C PHE A 24 -0.33 -1.73 -0.18
N LYS A 25 -0.96 -2.47 -1.07
CA LYS A 25 -2.32 -2.94 -0.88
C LYS A 25 -2.22 -4.39 -0.41
N ILE A 26 -2.72 -4.67 0.78
CA ILE A 26 -2.67 -6.01 1.35
C ILE A 26 -4.04 -6.64 1.25
N GLY A 27 -4.13 -7.79 0.62
CA GLY A 27 -5.41 -8.46 0.41
C GLY A 27 -5.23 -9.88 -0.05
N THR A 28 -6.29 -10.44 -0.63
CA THR A 28 -6.25 -11.79 -1.17
C THR A 28 -7.37 -11.97 -2.19
N ASP A 29 -7.27 -13.02 -3.01
CA ASP A 29 -8.20 -13.24 -4.12
C ASP A 29 -9.61 -13.61 -3.67
N TRP A 30 -9.76 -14.24 -2.51
CA TRP A 30 -11.08 -14.66 -2.04
C TRP A 30 -11.81 -13.58 -1.24
N CYS A 31 -11.20 -12.46 -1.03
CA CYS A 31 -11.76 -11.37 -0.23
C CYS A 31 -12.61 -10.46 -1.11
N LYS A 32 -13.92 -10.42 -0.89
CA LYS A 32 -14.82 -9.61 -1.70
C LYS A 32 -14.51 -8.11 -1.63
N PRO A 33 -14.31 -7.52 -0.46
CA PRO A 33 -13.94 -6.09 -0.40
C PRO A 33 -12.63 -5.80 -1.12
N CYS A 34 -11.69 -6.75 -1.11
CA CYS A 34 -10.43 -6.60 -1.84
C CYS A 34 -10.69 -6.52 -3.34
N LYS A 35 -11.59 -7.38 -3.84
CA LYS A 35 -11.94 -7.37 -5.25
C LYS A 35 -12.66 -6.09 -5.64
N LYS A 36 -13.45 -5.55 -4.74
CA LYS A 36 -14.22 -4.34 -5.00
C LYS A 36 -13.33 -3.14 -5.26
N ILE A 37 -12.25 -2.99 -4.48
CA ILE A 37 -11.35 -1.85 -4.60
C ILE A 37 -10.29 -2.04 -5.68
N LYS A 38 -10.12 -3.27 -6.17
CA LYS A 38 -9.04 -3.61 -7.09
C LYS A 38 -9.03 -2.78 -8.37
N PRO A 39 -10.17 -2.58 -9.07
CA PRO A 39 -10.14 -1.79 -10.30
C PRO A 39 -9.64 -0.37 -10.08
N PHE A 40 -10.08 0.27 -9.00
CA PHE A 40 -9.65 1.62 -8.69
C PHE A 40 -8.16 1.66 -8.37
N TYR A 41 -7.69 0.72 -7.56
CA TYR A 41 -6.28 0.67 -7.21
C TYR A 41 -5.41 0.45 -8.43
N ASN A 42 -5.83 -0.46 -9.33
CA ASN A 42 -5.08 -0.70 -10.57
C ASN A 42 -5.02 0.55 -11.43
N GLU A 43 -6.12 1.30 -11.47
CA GLU A 43 -6.15 2.55 -12.22
C GLU A 43 -5.15 3.55 -11.65
N VAL A 44 -5.12 3.67 -10.33
CA VAL A 44 -4.17 4.57 -9.66
C VAL A 44 -2.73 4.18 -10.00
N CYS A 45 -2.45 2.87 -10.01
CA CYS A 45 -1.10 2.39 -10.30
C CYS A 45 -0.64 2.75 -11.70
N THR A 46 -1.57 2.85 -12.65
CA THR A 46 -1.21 3.09 -14.04
C THR A 46 -1.21 4.55 -14.43
N LYS A 47 -1.86 5.41 -13.64
CA LYS A 47 -2.04 6.82 -14.02
C LYS A 47 -0.87 7.73 -13.75
N ASN A 48 0.08 7.33 -12.98
CA ASN A 48 1.23 8.17 -12.66
C ASN A 48 0.87 9.51 -12.01
N ASP A 49 -0.26 9.56 -11.31
CA ASP A 49 -0.68 10.78 -10.61
C ASP A 49 0.19 11.08 -9.39
N TYR A 50 0.87 10.08 -8.89
CA TYR A 50 1.70 10.20 -7.69
C TYR A 50 3.11 9.77 -8.04
N SER A 51 3.83 10.66 -8.71
CA SER A 51 5.14 10.33 -9.29
C SER A 51 6.21 10.00 -8.24
N SER A 52 6.00 10.42 -7.00
CA SER A 52 6.94 10.12 -5.92
C SER A 52 6.65 8.79 -5.24
N ALA A 53 5.66 8.04 -5.71
CA ALA A 53 5.22 6.82 -5.05
C ALA A 53 5.34 5.60 -5.97
N ILE A 54 5.57 4.45 -5.35
CA ILE A 54 5.59 3.16 -6.03
C ILE A 54 4.54 2.29 -5.37
N PHE A 55 3.72 1.61 -6.18
CA PHE A 55 2.56 0.86 -5.70
C PHE A 55 2.75 -0.64 -5.89
N TYR A 56 2.44 -1.40 -4.86
CA TYR A 56 2.57 -2.85 -4.87
C TYR A 56 1.36 -3.52 -4.25
N ASN A 57 1.24 -4.82 -4.51
CA ASN A 57 0.25 -5.69 -3.86
C ASN A 57 0.97 -6.69 -2.97
N LEU A 58 0.37 -7.00 -1.82
CA LEU A 58 0.82 -8.08 -0.96
C LEU A 58 -0.36 -9.03 -0.75
N ASP A 59 -0.10 -10.33 -0.93
CA ASP A 59 -1.12 -11.36 -0.78
C ASP A 59 -0.90 -12.07 0.56
N VAL A 60 -1.90 -12.02 1.44
CA VAL A 60 -1.76 -12.66 2.76
C VAL A 60 -1.63 -14.17 2.66
N ASP A 61 -2.01 -14.75 1.53
CA ASP A 61 -1.90 -16.19 1.34
C ASP A 61 -0.57 -16.62 0.73
N SER A 62 0.29 -15.68 0.35
CA SER A 62 1.56 -16.05 -0.26
C SER A 62 2.50 -16.71 0.74
N ASP A 63 2.43 -16.31 2.00
CA ASP A 63 3.24 -16.87 3.07
C ASP A 63 2.69 -16.39 4.41
N ASP A 64 2.79 -17.22 5.44
CA ASP A 64 2.30 -16.85 6.77
C ASP A 64 2.98 -15.59 7.31
N SER A 65 4.20 -15.33 6.88
CA SER A 65 4.94 -14.18 7.37
C SER A 65 4.33 -12.84 6.95
N ILE A 66 3.47 -12.83 5.91
CA ILE A 66 2.79 -11.60 5.52
C ILE A 66 1.81 -11.19 6.63
N MET A 67 1.14 -12.16 7.26
CA MET A 67 0.27 -11.84 8.39
C MET A 67 1.08 -11.33 9.58
N ASP A 68 2.28 -11.84 9.77
CA ASP A 68 3.18 -11.31 10.80
C ASP A 68 3.55 -9.86 10.52
N PHE A 69 3.80 -9.55 9.24
CA PHE A 69 4.08 -8.18 8.83
C PHE A 69 2.89 -7.27 9.18
N MET A 70 1.68 -7.72 8.88
CA MET A 70 0.50 -6.94 9.22
C MET A 70 0.41 -6.73 10.73
N SER A 71 0.64 -7.76 11.50
CA SER A 71 0.57 -7.68 12.96
C SER A 71 1.60 -6.70 13.52
N ASP A 72 2.81 -6.73 12.98
CA ASP A 72 3.88 -5.85 13.44
C ASP A 72 3.54 -4.38 13.28
N TYR A 73 2.74 -4.05 12.26
CA TYR A 73 2.37 -2.67 11.98
C TYR A 73 0.91 -2.38 12.32
N GLU A 74 0.28 -3.30 13.07
CA GLU A 74 -1.10 -3.14 13.56
C GLU A 74 -2.13 -3.01 12.45
N LEU A 75 -1.92 -3.71 11.35
CA LEU A 75 -2.83 -3.73 10.21
C LEU A 75 -3.75 -4.93 10.36
N LYS A 76 -5.00 -4.70 10.79
CA LYS A 76 -5.83 -5.78 11.30
C LYS A 76 -6.78 -6.43 10.31
N LYS A 77 -7.17 -5.75 9.26
CA LYS A 77 -8.17 -6.26 8.31
C LYS A 77 -7.73 -5.99 6.88
N ILE A 78 -8.22 -6.78 5.95
CA ILE A 78 -7.98 -6.58 4.52
C ILE A 78 -9.28 -6.11 3.85
N PRO A 79 -9.22 -5.32 2.79
CA PRO A 79 -8.00 -4.77 2.22
C PRO A 79 -7.43 -3.66 3.10
N HIS A 80 -6.12 -3.64 3.22
CA HIS A 80 -5.44 -2.62 4.01
C HIS A 80 -4.39 -1.96 3.15
N PHE A 81 -4.32 -0.64 3.23
CA PHE A 81 -3.33 0.14 2.50
C PHE A 81 -2.36 0.74 3.49
N VAL A 82 -1.08 0.62 3.22
CA VAL A 82 -0.06 1.15 4.11
C VAL A 82 1.02 1.83 3.29
N ILE A 83 1.52 2.95 3.79
CA ILE A 83 2.53 3.75 3.11
C ILE A 83 3.78 3.80 3.97
N PHE A 84 4.92 3.55 3.34
CA PHE A 84 6.22 3.67 3.98
C PHE A 84 7.08 4.69 3.24
N LYS A 85 7.99 5.31 3.96
CA LYS A 85 9.02 6.15 3.37
C LYS A 85 10.26 6.11 4.24
N ASN A 86 11.40 5.91 3.62
CA ASN A 86 12.70 5.88 4.31
C ASN A 86 12.68 4.92 5.51
N GLY A 87 12.08 3.76 5.32
CA GLY A 87 12.10 2.71 6.33
C GLY A 87 11.01 2.79 7.38
N SER A 88 10.19 3.85 7.36
CA SER A 88 9.17 4.04 8.40
C SER A 88 7.77 4.08 7.84
N LYS A 89 6.82 3.57 8.61
CA LYS A 89 5.40 3.66 8.26
C LYS A 89 4.94 5.11 8.37
N VAL A 90 4.33 5.60 7.31
CA VAL A 90 3.80 6.96 7.25
C VAL A 90 2.34 7.00 7.68
N ASP A 91 1.52 6.10 7.13
CA ASP A 91 0.09 6.09 7.39
C ASP A 91 -0.49 4.78 6.89
N SER A 92 -1.69 4.45 7.35
CA SER A 92 -2.40 3.26 6.86
C SER A 92 -3.90 3.48 6.92
N LEU A 93 -4.64 2.73 6.10
CA LEU A 93 -6.09 2.84 6.04
C LEU A 93 -6.70 1.52 5.60
N GLN A 94 -7.72 1.05 6.31
CA GLN A 94 -8.49 -0.10 5.91
C GLN A 94 -9.77 0.40 5.24
N THR A 95 -9.95 0.12 3.97
CA THR A 95 -11.16 0.54 3.25
C THR A 95 -11.34 -0.27 1.97
N SER A 96 -12.60 -0.38 1.53
CA SER A 96 -12.94 -0.91 0.21
C SER A 96 -13.64 0.16 -0.63
N LYS A 97 -13.57 1.42 -0.22
CA LYS A 97 -14.25 2.52 -0.90
C LYS A 97 -13.27 3.38 -1.66
N ASP A 98 -13.55 3.56 -2.95
CA ASP A 98 -12.67 4.33 -3.83
C ASP A 98 -12.41 5.75 -3.32
N ASN A 99 -13.48 6.43 -2.88
CA ASN A 99 -13.34 7.81 -2.43
C ASN A 99 -12.46 7.93 -1.18
N LYS A 100 -12.52 6.95 -0.29
CA LYS A 100 -11.69 6.98 0.90
C LYS A 100 -10.23 6.70 0.59
N LEU A 101 -9.99 5.78 -0.33
CA LEU A 101 -8.62 5.52 -0.76
C LEU A 101 -8.06 6.73 -1.49
N GLN A 102 -8.87 7.37 -2.34
CA GLN A 102 -8.42 8.57 -3.05
C GLN A 102 -8.00 9.66 -2.06
N ALA A 103 -8.82 9.92 -1.05
CA ALA A 103 -8.51 10.94 -0.05
C ALA A 103 -7.24 10.59 0.72
N PHE A 104 -7.05 9.31 1.05
CA PHE A 104 -5.88 8.83 1.76
C PHE A 104 -4.61 9.05 0.94
N LEU A 105 -4.65 8.73 -0.34
CA LEU A 105 -3.50 8.90 -1.22
C LEU A 105 -3.20 10.38 -1.43
N ASP A 106 -4.22 11.18 -1.63
CA ASP A 106 -4.03 12.63 -1.81
C ASP A 106 -3.42 13.25 -0.57
N LYS A 107 -3.90 12.86 0.60
CA LYS A 107 -3.39 13.38 1.86
C LYS A 107 -1.90 13.09 2.03
N ASN A 108 -1.48 11.89 1.67
CA ASN A 108 -0.11 11.45 1.94
C ASN A 108 0.85 11.65 0.79
N LEU A 109 0.38 11.68 -0.44
CA LEU A 109 1.23 11.70 -1.62
C LEU A 109 1.05 12.91 -2.51
N GLY A 110 -0.06 13.61 -2.37
CA GLY A 110 -0.46 14.61 -3.35
C GLY A 110 0.03 16.01 -3.12
N PHE A 111 0.76 16.26 -2.04
CA PHE A 111 1.03 17.62 -1.63
C PHE A 111 2.29 18.24 -2.18
N GLU A 112 3.03 17.52 -2.97
CA GLU A 112 4.20 18.10 -3.59
C GLU A 112 3.87 19.32 -4.42
N LEU A 113 2.67 19.34 -4.97
CA LEU A 113 2.24 20.41 -5.84
C LEU A 113 1.94 21.69 -5.10
N THR A 114 1.68 21.60 -3.81
CA THR A 114 1.30 22.75 -3.02
C THR A 114 2.48 23.44 -2.38
N GLU A 115 3.63 22.84 -2.47
CA GLU A 115 4.83 23.41 -1.85
C GLU A 115 5.37 24.61 -2.61
N ASP A 116 4.83 24.86 -3.75
CA ASP A 116 5.30 25.95 -4.59
C ASP A 116 4.84 27.31 -4.12
N PHE A 117 4.05 27.36 -3.11
CA PHE A 117 3.56 28.65 -2.62
C PHE A 117 4.57 29.40 -1.82
#